data_31834bc92a43029838267dd0026f2f39
#
_entry.id   31834bc92a43029838267dd0026f2f39
#
_cell.length_a   1.000
_cell.length_b   1.000
_cell.length_c   1.000
_cell.angle_alpha   90.00
_cell.angle_beta   90.00
_cell.angle_gamma   90.00
#
_symmetry.space_group_name_H-M   'P 1'
#
loop_
_entity.id
_entity.type
_entity.pdbx_description
1 polymer ?
#
loop_
_entity_poly.entity_id
_entity_poly.type
_entity_poly.pdbx_seq_one_letter_code
_entity_poly.pdbx_strand_id
1 'polypeptide(L)'
;MWQKPWGYKEGFAICGGLFLTGTFLQITIGKCELSILSYPMNVCVGVLYLVILLLIYAFSQKSYFIRWMGSCQAAVSSMVSVAMLTVVMGLIRQVKSDIPLLGAESWLGFSQMLSACSFVLLFLWMVTLLGLTTIRRIHHFRWCDFPFVLNHLGLFLALTGAILGNADMERLRMTTKTGQAEWRALDENQKMRELPLAIELQDFTIDEYPPKLMLINNETGEALPSKKPENLLIEDNFHTGRLLDWEIGIEKKIPLAAS
;
A
#
# COMPACT_ATOMS: atom_id res chain seq x y z
N MET A 1 32.56 -3.41 16.56
CA MET A 1 31.76 -3.13 15.36
C MET A 1 32.69 -3.08 14.16
N TRP A 2 32.32 -3.53 13.01
CA TRP A 2 33.11 -3.59 11.76
C TRP A 2 34.26 -4.58 11.71
N GLN A 3 34.37 -5.50 12.69
CA GLN A 3 35.29 -6.63 12.61
C GLN A 3 34.64 -7.79 11.86
N LYS A 4 35.39 -8.43 10.97
CA LYS A 4 34.91 -9.60 10.21
C LYS A 4 34.83 -10.84 11.10
N PRO A 5 33.80 -11.68 10.97
CA PRO A 5 32.68 -11.59 10.01
C PRO A 5 31.58 -10.61 10.48
N TRP A 6 31.02 -9.83 9.53
CA TRP A 6 29.91 -8.90 9.80
C TRP A 6 28.63 -9.67 10.08
N GLY A 7 27.89 -9.22 11.10
CA GLY A 7 26.66 -9.83 11.57
C GLY A 7 25.45 -8.90 11.43
N TYR A 8 24.45 -9.14 12.25
CA TYR A 8 23.22 -8.32 12.30
C TYR A 8 23.48 -6.88 12.77
N LYS A 9 24.46 -6.69 13.68
CA LYS A 9 24.78 -5.35 14.23
C LYS A 9 25.22 -4.39 13.12
N GLU A 10 26.08 -4.85 12.22
CA GLU A 10 26.54 -4.08 11.07
C GLU A 10 25.39 -3.85 10.08
N GLY A 11 24.51 -4.85 9.89
CA GLY A 11 23.31 -4.74 9.06
C GLY A 11 22.36 -3.64 9.56
N PHE A 12 22.02 -3.66 10.84
CA PHE A 12 21.17 -2.61 11.43
C PHE A 12 21.87 -1.24 11.47
N ALA A 13 23.19 -1.19 11.64
CA ALA A 13 23.93 0.06 11.56
C ALA A 13 23.86 0.68 10.16
N ILE A 14 23.99 -0.12 9.11
CA ILE A 14 23.83 0.33 7.72
C ILE A 14 22.39 0.81 7.48
N CYS A 15 21.40 0.05 7.89
CA CYS A 15 20.00 0.44 7.76
C CYS A 15 19.69 1.74 8.53
N GLY A 16 20.20 1.89 9.75
CA GLY A 16 20.09 3.12 10.52
C GLY A 16 20.79 4.31 9.84
N GLY A 17 21.96 4.10 9.25
CA GLY A 17 22.66 5.11 8.46
C GLY A 17 21.84 5.53 7.23
N LEU A 18 21.27 4.58 6.49
CA LEU A 18 20.40 4.88 5.34
C LEU A 18 19.13 5.63 5.76
N PHE A 19 18.52 5.24 6.88
CA PHE A 19 17.38 5.95 7.45
C PHE A 19 17.70 7.39 7.79
N LEU A 20 18.79 7.63 8.50
CA LEU A 20 19.24 8.98 8.87
C LEU A 20 19.58 9.82 7.62
N THR A 21 20.28 9.23 6.65
CA THR A 21 20.57 9.90 5.38
C THR A 21 19.30 10.26 4.63
N GLY A 22 18.35 9.33 4.54
CA GLY A 22 17.05 9.56 3.90
C GLY A 22 16.24 10.64 4.62
N THR A 23 16.24 10.64 5.95
CA THR A 23 15.58 11.68 6.75
C THR A 23 16.22 13.04 6.53
N PHE A 24 17.56 13.11 6.45
CA PHE A 24 18.27 14.34 6.15
C PHE A 24 17.92 14.85 4.73
N LEU A 25 17.90 13.98 3.74
CA LEU A 25 17.46 14.33 2.38
C LEU A 25 16.01 14.82 2.37
N GLN A 26 15.13 14.17 3.12
CA GLN A 26 13.72 14.57 3.25
C GLN A 26 13.58 16.01 3.77
N ILE A 27 14.38 16.39 4.76
CA ILE A 27 14.36 17.74 5.36
C ILE A 27 14.95 18.79 4.40
N THR A 28 15.97 18.43 3.61
CA THR A 28 16.70 19.38 2.75
C THR A 28 16.09 19.54 1.36
N ILE A 29 15.66 18.46 0.73
CA ILE A 29 15.17 18.42 -0.66
C ILE A 29 13.66 18.24 -0.70
N GLY A 30 13.06 17.65 0.33
CA GLY A 30 11.66 17.27 0.38
C GLY A 30 11.43 15.82 -0.04
N LYS A 31 10.18 15.50 -0.41
CA LYS A 31 9.78 14.15 -0.80
C LYS A 31 10.41 13.70 -2.12
N CYS A 32 10.64 12.41 -2.26
CA CYS A 32 11.05 11.82 -3.52
C CYS A 32 9.88 11.83 -4.50
N GLU A 33 10.01 12.56 -5.62
CA GLU A 33 8.99 12.58 -6.68
C GLU A 33 9.13 11.37 -7.58
N LEU A 34 8.33 10.32 -7.32
CA LEU A 34 8.31 9.11 -8.12
C LEU A 34 7.58 9.27 -9.46
N SER A 35 6.87 10.39 -9.65
CA SER A 35 6.20 10.75 -10.93
C SER A 35 7.16 10.85 -12.12
N ILE A 36 8.43 11.13 -11.87
CA ILE A 36 9.49 11.13 -12.88
C ILE A 36 9.69 9.74 -13.53
N LEU A 37 9.30 8.67 -12.82
CA LEU A 37 9.40 7.29 -13.31
C LEU A 37 8.23 6.86 -14.19
N SER A 38 7.57 7.78 -14.90
CA SER A 38 6.57 7.43 -15.92
C SER A 38 7.23 6.88 -17.18
N TYR A 39 6.45 6.13 -17.99
CA TYR A 39 6.92 5.61 -19.27
C TYR A 39 7.39 6.74 -20.22
N PRO A 40 8.54 6.62 -20.91
CA PRO A 40 9.43 5.46 -20.99
C PRO A 40 10.58 5.45 -19.96
N MET A 41 10.67 6.41 -19.06
CA MET A 41 11.79 6.57 -18.12
C MET A 41 11.90 5.38 -17.15
N ASN A 42 10.77 4.82 -16.69
CA ASN A 42 10.75 3.65 -15.83
C ASN A 42 11.46 2.43 -16.44
N VAL A 43 11.27 2.20 -17.74
CA VAL A 43 11.95 1.09 -18.45
C VAL A 43 13.46 1.34 -18.50
N CYS A 44 13.88 2.56 -18.84
CA CYS A 44 15.30 2.93 -18.86
C CYS A 44 15.95 2.77 -17.48
N VAL A 45 15.30 3.26 -16.43
CA VAL A 45 15.79 3.13 -15.04
C VAL A 45 15.81 1.67 -14.61
N GLY A 46 14.78 0.89 -14.94
CA GLY A 46 14.74 -0.54 -14.64
C GLY A 46 15.88 -1.33 -15.30
N VAL A 47 16.13 -1.09 -16.58
CA VAL A 47 17.25 -1.72 -17.32
C VAL A 47 18.60 -1.28 -16.71
N LEU A 48 18.77 0.03 -16.46
CA LEU A 48 19.99 0.55 -15.82
C LEU A 48 20.21 -0.09 -14.45
N TYR A 49 19.16 -0.22 -13.65
CA TYR A 49 19.24 -0.84 -12.33
C TYR A 49 19.66 -2.31 -12.42
N LEU A 50 19.11 -3.08 -13.37
CA LEU A 50 19.53 -4.46 -13.61
C LEU A 50 21.02 -4.55 -14.02
N VAL A 51 21.48 -3.66 -14.90
CA VAL A 51 22.90 -3.59 -15.29
C VAL A 51 23.77 -3.29 -14.06
N ILE A 52 23.39 -2.33 -13.22
CA ILE A 52 24.10 -2.02 -11.98
C ILE A 52 24.16 -3.24 -11.05
N LEU A 53 23.06 -3.97 -10.87
CA LEU A 53 23.05 -5.20 -10.05
C LEU A 53 24.01 -6.26 -10.58
N LEU A 54 24.05 -6.46 -11.90
CA LEU A 54 24.97 -7.41 -12.54
C LEU A 54 26.44 -6.98 -12.37
N LEU A 55 26.74 -5.69 -12.49
CA LEU A 55 28.07 -5.15 -12.24
C LEU A 55 28.49 -5.33 -10.78
N ILE A 56 27.61 -5.00 -9.82
CA ILE A 56 27.86 -5.23 -8.38
C ILE A 56 28.14 -6.72 -8.15
N TYR A 57 27.36 -7.60 -8.73
CA TYR A 57 27.58 -9.04 -8.62
C TYR A 57 28.93 -9.47 -9.20
N ALA A 58 29.33 -8.95 -10.37
CA ALA A 58 30.64 -9.25 -10.98
C ALA A 58 31.81 -8.84 -10.08
N PHE A 59 31.68 -7.75 -9.31
CA PHE A 59 32.67 -7.31 -8.33
C PHE A 59 32.59 -8.05 -6.97
N SER A 60 31.60 -8.93 -6.77
CA SER A 60 31.36 -9.62 -5.49
C SER A 60 32.56 -10.47 -5.04
N GLN A 61 33.33 -11.01 -5.98
CA GLN A 61 34.53 -11.81 -5.68
C GLN A 61 35.68 -10.96 -5.09
N LYS A 62 35.73 -9.66 -5.41
CA LYS A 62 36.81 -8.77 -4.99
C LYS A 62 36.51 -8.04 -3.69
N SER A 63 35.25 -7.87 -3.30
CA SER A 63 34.83 -7.10 -2.11
C SER A 63 34.13 -7.94 -1.06
N TYR A 64 34.64 -7.90 0.16
CA TYR A 64 33.97 -8.54 1.30
C TYR A 64 32.58 -7.95 1.55
N PHE A 65 32.41 -6.64 1.43
CA PHE A 65 31.13 -5.96 1.60
C PHE A 65 30.06 -6.50 0.64
N ILE A 66 30.39 -6.61 -0.63
CA ILE A 66 29.43 -7.09 -1.65
C ILE A 66 29.07 -8.58 -1.40
N ARG A 67 30.04 -9.40 -0.96
CA ARG A 67 29.73 -10.79 -0.56
C ARG A 67 28.79 -10.85 0.64
N TRP A 68 29.02 -9.96 1.62
CA TRP A 68 28.18 -9.87 2.81
C TRP A 68 26.76 -9.38 2.46
N MET A 69 26.57 -8.48 1.49
CA MET A 69 25.26 -8.07 1.01
C MET A 69 24.36 -9.26 0.59
N GLY A 70 24.92 -10.34 0.07
CA GLY A 70 24.19 -11.58 -0.23
C GLY A 70 24.03 -12.53 0.97
N SER A 71 24.23 -12.08 2.20
CA SER A 71 24.10 -12.88 3.40
C SER A 71 22.70 -12.77 4.04
N CYS A 72 22.33 -13.79 4.82
CA CYS A 72 21.10 -13.78 5.60
C CYS A 72 21.05 -12.62 6.60
N GLN A 73 22.19 -12.25 7.20
CA GLN A 73 22.28 -11.17 8.17
C GLN A 73 21.91 -9.81 7.55
N ALA A 74 22.42 -9.53 6.34
CA ALA A 74 22.08 -8.32 5.61
C ALA A 74 20.59 -8.31 5.22
N ALA A 75 20.07 -9.42 4.71
CA ALA A 75 18.67 -9.55 4.30
C ALA A 75 17.70 -9.35 5.48
N VAL A 76 17.92 -10.05 6.59
CA VAL A 76 17.03 -9.96 7.77
C VAL A 76 17.04 -8.55 8.36
N SER A 77 18.22 -7.92 8.52
CA SER A 77 18.30 -6.55 9.05
C SER A 77 17.56 -5.53 8.18
N SER A 78 17.65 -5.65 6.85
CA SER A 78 16.93 -4.78 5.92
C SER A 78 15.42 -5.02 5.96
N MET A 79 14.98 -6.29 5.95
CA MET A 79 13.55 -6.64 6.03
C MET A 79 12.91 -6.13 7.32
N VAL A 80 13.57 -6.33 8.47
CA VAL A 80 13.08 -5.83 9.77
C VAL A 80 12.99 -4.31 9.76
N SER A 81 13.98 -3.61 9.21
CA SER A 81 13.97 -2.14 9.15
C SER A 81 12.85 -1.61 8.28
N VAL A 82 12.62 -2.20 7.09
CA VAL A 82 11.49 -1.83 6.22
C VAL A 82 10.16 -2.18 6.88
N ALA A 83 10.04 -3.35 7.51
CA ALA A 83 8.83 -3.76 8.23
C ALA A 83 8.48 -2.79 9.36
N MET A 84 9.47 -2.32 10.13
CA MET A 84 9.24 -1.31 11.17
C MET A 84 8.67 -0.01 10.58
N LEU A 85 9.22 0.47 9.46
CA LEU A 85 8.67 1.65 8.79
C LEU A 85 7.27 1.42 8.25
N THR A 86 6.98 0.21 7.75
CA THR A 86 5.62 -0.16 7.28
C THR A 86 4.62 -0.18 8.44
N VAL A 87 5.03 -0.63 9.65
CA VAL A 87 4.19 -0.54 10.85
C VAL A 87 3.93 0.92 11.21
N VAL A 88 4.96 1.78 11.20
CA VAL A 88 4.80 3.23 11.43
C VAL A 88 3.84 3.84 10.41
N MET A 89 3.95 3.46 9.12
CA MET A 89 3.03 3.89 8.07
C MET A 89 1.57 3.50 8.37
N GLY A 90 1.34 2.32 8.92
CA GLY A 90 0.00 1.86 9.30
C GLY A 90 -0.58 2.58 10.52
N LEU A 91 0.27 3.09 11.42
CA LEU A 91 -0.16 3.83 12.62
C LEU A 91 -0.41 5.31 12.36
N ILE A 92 0.23 5.88 11.33
CA ILE A 92 0.12 7.30 10.98
C ILE A 92 -0.83 7.45 9.79
N ARG A 93 -1.75 8.41 9.88
CA ARG A 93 -2.67 8.72 8.78
C ARG A 93 -1.89 9.15 7.54
N GLN A 94 -2.02 8.38 6.46
CA GLN A 94 -1.42 8.72 5.17
C GLN A 94 -2.30 9.73 4.44
N VAL A 95 -1.71 10.80 3.95
CA VAL A 95 -2.40 11.93 3.31
C VAL A 95 -1.89 12.09 1.89
N LYS A 96 -2.80 12.45 0.96
CA LYS A 96 -2.44 12.75 -0.42
C LYS A 96 -1.53 13.98 -0.50
N SER A 97 -0.69 14.03 -1.52
CA SER A 97 0.40 14.98 -1.74
C SER A 97 0.01 16.48 -1.68
N ASP A 98 -1.27 16.80 -1.89
CA ASP A 98 -1.74 18.15 -2.18
C ASP A 98 -2.27 18.91 -0.94
N ILE A 99 -2.27 18.25 0.23
CA ILE A 99 -2.74 18.89 1.47
C ILE A 99 -1.53 19.37 2.27
N PRO A 100 -1.41 20.68 2.54
CA PRO A 100 -0.37 21.20 3.40
C PRO A 100 -0.57 20.69 4.83
N LEU A 101 0.35 19.87 5.31
CA LEU A 101 0.34 19.31 6.66
C LEU A 101 1.23 20.18 7.56
N LEU A 102 0.65 20.66 8.65
CA LEU A 102 1.38 21.31 9.74
C LEU A 102 1.73 20.26 10.80
N GLY A 103 3.02 19.93 10.94
CA GLY A 103 3.49 19.06 12.02
C GLY A 103 4.81 18.37 11.70
N ALA A 104 5.48 17.85 12.74
CA ALA A 104 6.74 17.10 12.61
C ALA A 104 6.59 15.85 11.72
N GLU A 105 5.42 15.26 11.67
CA GLU A 105 5.06 14.11 10.83
C GLU A 105 5.24 14.40 9.34
N SER A 106 4.97 15.64 8.93
CA SER A 106 5.12 16.10 7.54
C SER A 106 6.60 16.28 7.16
N TRP A 107 7.39 16.88 8.04
CA TRP A 107 8.81 17.16 7.78
C TRP A 107 9.64 15.88 7.69
N LEU A 108 9.28 14.88 8.50
CA LEU A 108 9.93 13.57 8.47
C LEU A 108 9.39 12.66 7.35
N GLY A 109 8.35 13.08 6.65
CA GLY A 109 7.73 12.33 5.55
C GLY A 109 6.86 11.17 5.99
N PHE A 110 6.55 11.02 7.29
CA PHE A 110 5.78 9.88 7.80
C PHE A 110 4.32 9.88 7.34
N SER A 111 3.74 11.05 7.04
CA SER A 111 2.39 11.16 6.49
C SER A 111 2.29 10.80 5.01
N GLN A 112 3.44 10.67 4.32
CA GLN A 112 3.57 10.29 2.91
C GLN A 112 4.71 9.27 2.78
N MET A 113 4.66 8.21 3.55
CA MET A 113 5.76 7.27 3.76
C MET A 113 6.32 6.68 2.46
N LEU A 114 5.47 6.35 1.47
CA LEU A 114 5.91 5.79 0.20
C LEU A 114 6.78 6.74 -0.63
N SER A 115 6.65 8.06 -0.43
CA SER A 115 7.46 9.11 -1.06
C SER A 115 8.55 9.62 -0.15
N ALA A 116 8.63 9.15 1.11
CA ALA A 116 9.66 9.56 2.04
C ALA A 116 11.02 9.00 1.63
N CYS A 117 12.03 9.87 1.54
CA CYS A 117 13.37 9.46 1.10
C CYS A 117 14.00 8.39 2.02
N SER A 118 13.67 8.39 3.31
CA SER A 118 14.11 7.36 4.26
C SER A 118 13.54 5.98 3.92
N PHE A 119 12.26 5.91 3.57
CA PHE A 119 11.62 4.68 3.15
C PHE A 119 12.16 4.21 1.79
N VAL A 120 12.25 5.12 0.82
CA VAL A 120 12.74 4.82 -0.53
C VAL A 120 14.16 4.25 -0.51
N LEU A 121 15.06 4.84 0.27
CA LEU A 121 16.45 4.34 0.39
C LEU A 121 16.51 2.96 1.05
N LEU A 122 15.79 2.74 2.13
CA LEU A 122 15.76 1.44 2.80
C LEU A 122 15.10 0.37 1.93
N PHE A 123 14.04 0.72 1.23
CA PHE A 123 13.36 -0.19 0.32
C PHE A 123 14.26 -0.55 -0.88
N LEU A 124 14.93 0.44 -1.49
CA LEU A 124 15.90 0.19 -2.57
C LEU A 124 17.05 -0.69 -2.10
N TRP A 125 17.55 -0.47 -0.86
CA TRP A 125 18.55 -1.33 -0.24
C TRP A 125 18.05 -2.77 -0.12
N MET A 126 16.85 -2.99 0.42
CA MET A 126 16.24 -4.32 0.56
C MET A 126 16.09 -5.02 -0.80
N VAL A 127 15.58 -4.32 -1.81
CA VAL A 127 15.41 -4.88 -3.17
C VAL A 127 16.76 -5.20 -3.82
N THR A 128 17.78 -4.39 -3.56
CA THR A 128 19.15 -4.64 -4.03
C THR A 128 19.72 -5.94 -3.42
N LEU A 129 19.56 -6.16 -2.12
CA LEU A 129 19.97 -7.39 -1.47
C LEU A 129 19.22 -8.61 -2.00
N LEU A 130 17.91 -8.46 -2.22
CA LEU A 130 17.08 -9.51 -2.84
C LEU A 130 17.56 -9.84 -4.26
N GLY A 131 17.81 -8.84 -5.09
CA GLY A 131 18.32 -9.01 -6.45
C GLY A 131 19.68 -9.71 -6.49
N LEU A 132 20.64 -9.27 -5.65
CA LEU A 132 21.96 -9.90 -5.57
C LEU A 132 21.88 -11.36 -5.08
N THR A 133 21.03 -11.67 -4.14
CA THR A 133 20.81 -13.02 -3.65
C THR A 133 20.22 -13.90 -4.75
N THR A 134 19.25 -13.38 -5.49
CA THR A 134 18.61 -14.06 -6.62
C THR A 134 19.60 -14.33 -7.76
N ILE A 135 20.38 -13.31 -8.18
CA ILE A 135 21.41 -13.46 -9.21
C ILE A 135 22.46 -14.52 -8.81
N ARG A 136 22.92 -14.45 -7.55
CA ARG A 136 23.87 -15.43 -7.02
C ARG A 136 23.32 -16.86 -7.09
N ARG A 137 22.05 -17.07 -6.75
CA ARG A 137 21.43 -18.39 -6.78
C ARG A 137 21.19 -18.89 -8.21
N ILE A 138 20.81 -17.99 -9.13
CA ILE A 138 20.67 -18.32 -10.55
C ILE A 138 22.03 -18.72 -11.15
N HIS A 139 23.10 -18.01 -10.83
CA HIS A 139 24.42 -18.33 -11.36
C HIS A 139 24.95 -19.70 -10.91
N HIS A 140 24.59 -20.15 -9.71
CA HIS A 140 24.95 -21.47 -9.15
C HIS A 140 23.75 -22.41 -9.09
N PHE A 141 22.88 -22.34 -10.10
CA PHE A 141 21.60 -23.03 -10.12
C PHE A 141 21.75 -24.55 -10.03
N ARG A 142 20.92 -25.15 -9.17
CA ARG A 142 20.65 -26.59 -9.08
C ARG A 142 19.15 -26.80 -9.14
N TRP A 143 18.69 -27.92 -9.66
CA TRP A 143 17.25 -28.21 -9.75
C TRP A 143 16.51 -28.15 -8.41
N CYS A 144 17.17 -28.47 -7.30
CA CYS A 144 16.62 -28.33 -5.95
C CYS A 144 16.41 -26.86 -5.53
N ASP A 145 17.06 -25.92 -6.23
CA ASP A 145 16.94 -24.48 -5.95
C ASP A 145 15.78 -23.83 -6.69
N PHE A 146 15.07 -24.55 -7.55
CA PHE A 146 13.99 -24.02 -8.38
C PHE A 146 12.91 -23.29 -7.58
N PRO A 147 12.34 -23.86 -6.49
CA PRO A 147 11.34 -23.15 -5.69
C PRO A 147 11.88 -21.86 -5.05
N PHE A 148 13.13 -21.87 -4.61
CA PHE A 148 13.79 -20.70 -4.05
C PHE A 148 13.95 -19.59 -5.09
N VAL A 149 14.47 -19.93 -6.26
CA VAL A 149 14.69 -18.97 -7.35
C VAL A 149 13.36 -18.39 -7.82
N LEU A 150 12.33 -19.22 -8.02
CA LEU A 150 11.01 -18.78 -8.46
C LEU A 150 10.41 -17.78 -7.47
N ASN A 151 10.45 -18.08 -6.17
CA ASN A 151 9.91 -17.21 -5.13
C ASN A 151 10.66 -15.87 -5.03
N HIS A 152 12.00 -15.92 -5.01
CA HIS A 152 12.82 -14.70 -4.89
C HIS A 152 12.80 -13.85 -6.16
N LEU A 153 12.81 -14.46 -7.34
CA LEU A 153 12.67 -13.75 -8.61
C LEU A 153 11.29 -13.14 -8.73
N GLY A 154 10.22 -13.89 -8.41
CA GLY A 154 8.86 -13.37 -8.40
C GLY A 154 8.69 -12.19 -7.46
N LEU A 155 9.22 -12.29 -6.23
CA LEU A 155 9.20 -11.18 -5.27
C LEU A 155 10.02 -9.98 -5.78
N PHE A 156 11.20 -10.19 -6.35
CA PHE A 156 12.01 -9.12 -6.94
C PHE A 156 11.27 -8.39 -8.05
N LEU A 157 10.63 -9.13 -8.97
CA LEU A 157 9.84 -8.56 -10.07
C LEU A 157 8.61 -7.81 -9.54
N ALA A 158 7.92 -8.34 -8.54
CA ALA A 158 6.76 -7.69 -7.93
C ALA A 158 7.14 -6.37 -7.25
N LEU A 159 8.21 -6.36 -6.44
CA LEU A 159 8.64 -5.17 -5.72
C LEU A 159 9.22 -4.09 -6.65
N THR A 160 10.03 -4.47 -7.64
CA THR A 160 10.57 -3.52 -8.63
C THR A 160 9.46 -2.99 -9.54
N GLY A 161 8.55 -3.85 -9.99
CA GLY A 161 7.41 -3.48 -10.82
C GLY A 161 6.44 -2.54 -10.09
N ALA A 162 6.23 -2.76 -8.79
CA ALA A 162 5.40 -1.86 -7.98
C ALA A 162 5.95 -0.43 -7.91
N ILE A 163 7.29 -0.27 -7.83
CA ILE A 163 7.91 1.07 -7.83
C ILE A 163 7.88 1.67 -9.24
N LEU A 164 8.37 0.94 -10.24
CA LEU A 164 8.55 1.44 -11.59
C LEU A 164 7.21 1.68 -12.30
N GLY A 165 6.17 0.92 -11.96
CA GLY A 165 4.84 1.07 -12.55
C GLY A 165 3.93 2.06 -11.81
N ASN A 166 4.33 2.53 -10.64
CA ASN A 166 3.47 3.40 -9.82
C ASN A 166 3.14 4.73 -10.48
N ALA A 167 4.08 5.30 -11.25
CA ALA A 167 3.90 6.57 -11.92
C ALA A 167 2.95 6.50 -13.13
N ASP A 168 2.78 5.30 -13.70
CA ASP A 168 1.89 5.04 -14.84
C ASP A 168 0.49 4.56 -14.40
N MET A 169 0.27 4.40 -13.09
CA MET A 169 -1.00 3.96 -12.56
C MET A 169 -1.99 5.12 -12.51
N GLU A 170 -3.00 5.08 -13.36
CA GLU A 170 -4.12 6.02 -13.33
C GLU A 170 -5.32 5.40 -12.59
N ARG A 171 -5.92 6.19 -11.69
CA ARG A 171 -7.17 5.81 -11.01
C ARG A 171 -8.31 6.54 -11.67
N LEU A 172 -9.19 5.78 -12.29
CA LEU A 172 -10.33 6.29 -13.00
C LEU A 172 -11.63 5.84 -12.32
N ARG A 173 -12.63 6.70 -12.30
CA ARG A 173 -13.97 6.41 -11.82
C ARG A 173 -14.93 6.38 -13.01
N MET A 174 -15.54 5.23 -13.23
CA MET A 174 -16.56 5.04 -14.26
C MET A 174 -17.92 4.89 -13.60
N THR A 175 -18.93 5.57 -14.13
CA THR A 175 -20.33 5.39 -13.73
C THR A 175 -21.04 4.64 -14.85
N THR A 176 -21.47 3.43 -14.57
CA THR A 176 -22.16 2.55 -15.52
C THR A 176 -23.65 2.47 -15.20
N LYS A 177 -24.47 2.25 -16.23
CA LYS A 177 -25.90 1.96 -16.11
C LYS A 177 -26.17 0.57 -16.68
N THR A 178 -27.13 -0.15 -16.11
CA THR A 178 -27.51 -1.46 -16.60
C THR A 178 -27.98 -1.42 -18.06
N GLY A 179 -27.46 -2.31 -18.89
CA GLY A 179 -27.78 -2.41 -20.30
C GLY A 179 -27.18 -1.34 -21.22
N GLN A 180 -26.21 -0.55 -20.70
CA GLN A 180 -25.50 0.47 -21.49
C GLN A 180 -24.00 0.24 -21.43
N ALA A 181 -23.34 0.17 -22.58
CA ALA A 181 -21.90 0.11 -22.66
C ALA A 181 -21.29 1.50 -22.38
N GLU A 182 -20.38 1.59 -21.43
CA GLU A 182 -19.68 2.83 -21.09
C GLU A 182 -18.16 2.62 -21.24
N TRP A 183 -17.49 3.57 -21.88
CA TRP A 183 -16.03 3.59 -22.11
C TRP A 183 -15.36 4.85 -21.58
N ARG A 184 -16.15 5.80 -21.04
CA ARG A 184 -15.66 7.06 -20.49
C ARG A 184 -15.55 6.97 -18.99
N ALA A 185 -14.46 7.48 -18.46
CA ALA A 185 -14.21 7.53 -17.02
C ALA A 185 -13.68 8.92 -16.64
N LEU A 186 -13.84 9.28 -15.38
CA LEU A 186 -13.32 10.51 -14.81
C LEU A 186 -12.01 10.20 -14.06
N ASP A 187 -10.99 11.00 -14.29
CA ASP A 187 -9.77 10.97 -13.51
C ASP A 187 -9.98 11.67 -12.14
N GLU A 188 -8.95 11.68 -11.29
CA GLU A 188 -9.00 12.33 -9.98
C GLU A 188 -9.25 13.84 -10.08
N ASN A 189 -8.93 14.49 -11.23
CA ASN A 189 -9.12 15.89 -11.52
C ASN A 189 -10.46 16.18 -12.21
N GLN A 190 -11.39 15.23 -12.23
CA GLN A 190 -12.69 15.31 -12.90
C GLN A 190 -12.60 15.50 -14.43
N LYS A 191 -11.46 15.18 -15.04
CA LYS A 191 -11.32 15.19 -16.49
C LYS A 191 -11.79 13.87 -17.08
N MET A 192 -12.55 13.96 -18.17
CA MET A 192 -13.02 12.79 -18.90
C MET A 192 -11.87 12.14 -19.66
N ARG A 193 -11.74 10.82 -19.51
CA ARG A 193 -10.81 9.96 -20.22
C ARG A 193 -11.59 8.89 -20.97
N GLU A 194 -11.22 8.63 -22.20
CA GLU A 194 -11.77 7.53 -22.99
C GLU A 194 -10.86 6.31 -22.87
N LEU A 195 -11.48 5.18 -22.57
CA LEU A 195 -10.77 3.90 -22.44
C LEU A 195 -10.83 3.12 -23.76
N PRO A 196 -9.81 2.31 -24.08
CA PRO A 196 -9.82 1.44 -25.26
C PRO A 196 -10.76 0.23 -25.11
N LEU A 197 -11.47 0.15 -23.98
CA LEU A 197 -12.44 -0.91 -23.68
C LEU A 197 -13.75 -0.27 -23.17
N ALA A 198 -14.87 -0.94 -23.43
CA ALA A 198 -16.18 -0.57 -22.89
C ALA A 198 -16.63 -1.63 -21.88
N ILE A 199 -17.30 -1.19 -20.82
CA ILE A 199 -17.90 -2.04 -19.80
C ILE A 199 -19.41 -1.92 -19.90
N GLU A 200 -20.10 -3.01 -20.09
CA GLU A 200 -21.56 -3.10 -20.02
C GLU A 200 -21.96 -3.81 -18.74
N LEU A 201 -22.70 -3.11 -17.89
CA LEU A 201 -23.26 -3.66 -16.67
C LEU A 201 -24.54 -4.43 -17.02
N GLN A 202 -24.54 -5.74 -16.88
CA GLN A 202 -25.70 -6.56 -17.20
C GLN A 202 -26.69 -6.62 -16.05
N ASP A 203 -26.21 -6.77 -14.83
CA ASP A 203 -27.04 -6.83 -13.63
C ASP A 203 -26.33 -6.20 -12.44
N PHE A 204 -27.12 -5.64 -11.52
CA PHE A 204 -26.63 -5.03 -10.29
C PHE A 204 -27.63 -5.30 -9.17
N THR A 205 -27.21 -6.07 -8.19
CA THR A 205 -27.99 -6.39 -7.00
C THR A 205 -27.29 -5.86 -5.76
N ILE A 206 -28.06 -5.29 -4.84
CA ILE A 206 -27.57 -4.85 -3.54
C ILE A 206 -28.26 -5.70 -2.47
N ASP A 207 -27.47 -6.43 -1.70
CA ASP A 207 -27.96 -7.08 -0.49
C ASP A 207 -27.98 -6.05 0.64
N GLU A 208 -29.18 -5.62 1.01
CA GLU A 208 -29.37 -4.67 2.10
C GLU A 208 -29.52 -5.40 3.43
N TYR A 209 -28.86 -4.89 4.46
CA TYR A 209 -29.12 -5.35 5.82
C TYR A 209 -30.53 -4.93 6.24
N PRO A 210 -31.25 -5.77 7.02
CA PRO A 210 -32.55 -5.37 7.54
C PRO A 210 -32.45 -4.05 8.32
N PRO A 211 -33.40 -3.12 8.08
CA PRO A 211 -33.38 -1.83 8.78
C PRO A 211 -33.46 -2.01 10.29
N LYS A 212 -32.79 -1.11 11.00
CA LYS A 212 -32.76 -1.09 12.45
C LYS A 212 -33.56 0.10 12.98
N LEU A 213 -34.48 -0.16 13.87
CA LEU A 213 -35.18 0.88 14.60
C LEU A 213 -34.52 1.10 15.96
N MET A 214 -34.28 2.34 16.32
CA MET A 214 -33.79 2.73 17.65
C MET A 214 -34.54 3.97 18.14
N LEU A 215 -34.67 4.11 19.45
CA LEU A 215 -35.23 5.29 20.07
C LEU A 215 -34.12 6.35 20.27
N ILE A 216 -34.42 7.57 19.85
CA ILE A 216 -33.52 8.72 19.99
C ILE A 216 -34.18 9.76 20.85
N ASN A 217 -33.46 10.30 21.84
CA ASN A 217 -33.91 11.43 22.60
C ASN A 217 -33.94 12.67 21.68
N ASN A 218 -35.10 13.29 21.55
CA ASN A 218 -35.32 14.42 20.64
C ASN A 218 -34.56 15.70 21.05
N GLU A 219 -34.21 15.84 22.34
CA GLU A 219 -33.49 17.01 22.86
C GLU A 219 -31.97 16.87 22.71
N THR A 220 -31.41 15.66 22.94
CA THR A 220 -29.98 15.43 22.95
C THR A 220 -29.46 14.77 21.67
N GLY A 221 -30.34 14.17 20.87
CA GLY A 221 -29.96 13.38 19.69
C GLY A 221 -29.27 12.04 20.01
N GLU A 222 -29.22 11.65 21.28
CA GLU A 222 -28.58 10.41 21.71
C GLU A 222 -29.54 9.22 21.64
N ALA A 223 -29.00 8.07 21.26
CA ALA A 223 -29.76 6.82 21.26
C ALA A 223 -30.02 6.33 22.69
N LEU A 224 -31.19 5.77 22.92
CA LEU A 224 -31.61 5.27 24.25
C LEU A 224 -31.52 3.73 24.33
N PRO A 225 -31.02 3.19 25.48
CA PRO A 225 -30.33 3.84 26.60
C PRO A 225 -28.90 4.30 26.19
N SER A 226 -28.46 5.47 26.68
CA SER A 226 -27.19 6.10 26.26
C SER A 226 -25.95 5.21 26.44
N LYS A 227 -25.93 4.32 27.43
CA LYS A 227 -24.79 3.42 27.66
C LYS A 227 -24.74 2.20 26.75
N LYS A 228 -25.88 1.69 26.31
CA LYS A 228 -26.01 0.53 25.44
C LYS A 228 -27.29 0.68 24.62
N PRO A 229 -27.22 1.35 23.46
CA PRO A 229 -28.39 1.54 22.62
C PRO A 229 -29.04 0.22 22.25
N GLU A 230 -30.34 0.11 22.51
CA GLU A 230 -31.12 -1.02 22.04
C GLU A 230 -31.61 -0.74 20.63
N ASN A 231 -31.57 -1.76 19.78
CA ASN A 231 -32.08 -1.68 18.43
C ASN A 231 -32.97 -2.90 18.13
N LEU A 232 -34.00 -2.66 17.36
CA LEU A 232 -34.91 -3.67 16.89
C LEU A 232 -34.67 -3.88 15.39
N LEU A 233 -34.34 -5.10 14.98
CA LEU A 233 -34.17 -5.48 13.57
C LEU A 233 -35.55 -5.68 12.94
N ILE A 234 -35.77 -5.04 11.80
CA ILE A 234 -37.02 -5.15 11.04
C ILE A 234 -36.76 -6.09 9.86
N GLU A 235 -36.92 -7.38 10.11
CA GLU A 235 -36.88 -8.41 9.06
C GLU A 235 -38.15 -8.39 8.21
N ASP A 236 -38.16 -9.09 7.07
CA ASP A 236 -39.33 -9.11 6.16
C ASP A 236 -40.62 -9.66 6.78
N ASN A 237 -40.47 -10.53 7.77
CA ASN A 237 -41.60 -11.14 8.51
C ASN A 237 -41.90 -10.41 9.83
N PHE A 238 -41.34 -9.22 10.04
CA PHE A 238 -41.55 -8.48 11.26
C PHE A 238 -42.96 -7.85 11.28
N HIS A 239 -43.76 -8.15 12.30
CA HIS A 239 -45.05 -7.55 12.53
C HIS A 239 -45.12 -6.69 13.79
N THR A 240 -44.63 -7.20 14.92
CA THR A 240 -44.60 -6.48 16.20
C THR A 240 -43.32 -6.81 16.94
N GLY A 241 -42.78 -5.85 17.66
CA GLY A 241 -41.61 -6.01 18.51
C GLY A 241 -41.61 -5.05 19.67
N ARG A 242 -40.79 -5.33 20.69
CA ARG A 242 -40.66 -4.48 21.87
C ARG A 242 -39.30 -3.82 21.88
N LEU A 243 -39.29 -2.52 22.12
CA LEU A 243 -38.06 -1.72 22.24
C LEU A 243 -38.19 -0.86 23.51
N LEU A 244 -37.41 -1.17 24.54
CA LEU A 244 -37.60 -0.65 25.90
C LEU A 244 -39.02 -0.93 26.40
N ASP A 245 -39.76 0.11 26.81
CA ASP A 245 -41.14 0.00 27.31
C ASP A 245 -42.20 0.20 26.21
N TRP A 246 -41.76 0.32 24.93
CA TRP A 246 -42.63 0.56 23.79
C TRP A 246 -42.88 -0.73 23.01
N GLU A 247 -44.14 -0.98 22.69
CA GLU A 247 -44.54 -2.00 21.74
C GLU A 247 -44.68 -1.33 20.35
N ILE A 248 -43.97 -1.83 19.36
CA ILE A 248 -43.87 -1.25 18.03
C ILE A 248 -44.46 -2.21 17.03
N GLY A 249 -45.50 -1.78 16.32
CA GLY A 249 -46.10 -2.50 15.21
C GLY A 249 -45.85 -1.76 13.89
N ILE A 250 -45.60 -2.50 12.82
CA ILE A 250 -45.48 -1.95 11.46
C ILE A 250 -46.75 -2.17 10.71
N GLU A 251 -47.47 -1.08 10.41
CA GLU A 251 -48.73 -1.17 9.62
C GLU A 251 -48.44 -1.31 8.13
N LYS A 252 -47.38 -0.64 7.63
CA LYS A 252 -47.06 -0.67 6.19
C LYS A 252 -45.56 -0.44 5.96
N LYS A 253 -44.94 -1.32 5.19
CA LYS A 253 -43.59 -1.18 4.66
C LYS A 253 -43.68 -0.61 3.23
N ILE A 254 -43.07 0.55 2.96
CA ILE A 254 -43.03 1.14 1.63
C ILE A 254 -41.61 0.94 1.09
N PRO A 255 -41.37 -0.06 0.22
CA PRO A 255 -40.08 -0.20 -0.44
C PRO A 255 -39.94 0.94 -1.45
N LEU A 256 -38.89 1.70 -1.41
CA LEU A 256 -38.65 2.87 -2.29
C LEU A 256 -39.54 4.09 -1.98
N ALA A 257 -39.50 4.60 -0.77
CA ALA A 257 -39.96 5.95 -0.51
C ALA A 257 -38.94 6.93 -1.15
N ALA A 258 -39.34 7.60 -2.24
CA ALA A 258 -38.57 8.72 -2.76
C ALA A 258 -38.58 9.84 -1.71
N SER A 259 -37.39 10.29 -1.29
CA SER A 259 -37.19 11.48 -0.46
C SER A 259 -37.35 12.74 -1.31
#